data_2dfa379d09555f113794de822337a532
#
_entry.id   2dfa379d09555f113794de822337a532
#
_cell.length_a   1.000
_cell.length_b   1.000
_cell.length_c   1.000
_cell.angle_alpha   90.00
_cell.angle_beta   90.00
_cell.angle_gamma   90.00
#
_symmetry.space_group_name_H-M   'P 1'
#
loop_
_entity.id
_entity.type
_entity.pdbx_description
1 polymer ?
#
loop_
_entity_poly.entity_id
_entity_poly.type
_entity_poly.pdbx_seq_one_letter_code
_entity_poly.pdbx_strand_id
1 'polypeptide(L)'
;MKALIFNRTVLIILPLFIIAVIVYTLITQPKKLTPIDLSLLKANLDNGKKVFLASGCNSCHISEGSDNKYLLTGGQKFFTNFGTFVAPNISNSKEHGIGSWNFSDFYNSIKFGQSPLGEHYFPAFPYNSYQHMDDKDIYDLWTYWKTLPSDETPGQVHDLVFPFNIRRNIGIWKILYMKDKYFDQTIDRSTYLVEALGHCAECHTPRNYLGGLKKSVWMKGGINPRGKGKIPSIHPEDLKWTKEEIMEYLSSGFTPDYDMVGGKMASVVENISQLSDLDRELIADYLLRIE
;
A
#
# COMPACT_ATOMS: atom_id res chain seq x y z
N MET A 1 32.00 -44.13 31.21
CA MET A 1 32.06 -43.04 30.21
C MET A 1 31.37 -43.56 28.93
N LYS A 2 30.11 -43.20 28.68
CA LYS A 2 29.42 -43.48 27.40
C LYS A 2 29.89 -42.41 26.43
N ALA A 3 30.72 -42.81 25.45
CA ALA A 3 31.07 -41.92 24.32
C ALA A 3 29.78 -41.62 23.58
N LEU A 4 29.38 -40.35 23.51
CA LEU A 4 28.34 -39.88 22.64
C LEU A 4 28.85 -40.15 21.19
N ILE A 5 28.31 -41.20 20.58
CA ILE A 5 28.48 -41.43 19.15
C ILE A 5 27.68 -40.31 18.46
N PHE A 6 28.34 -39.19 18.19
CA PHE A 6 27.75 -38.10 17.42
C PHE A 6 27.49 -38.66 16.00
N ASN A 7 26.23 -38.88 15.69
CA ASN A 7 25.81 -39.47 14.42
C ASN A 7 26.37 -38.59 13.28
N ARG A 8 27.10 -39.17 12.32
CA ARG A 8 27.66 -38.45 11.15
C ARG A 8 26.64 -37.60 10.42
N THR A 9 25.37 -38.02 10.44
CA THR A 9 24.24 -37.28 9.86
C THR A 9 24.01 -35.93 10.59
N VAL A 10 24.14 -35.90 11.91
CA VAL A 10 23.97 -34.66 12.70
C VAL A 10 25.12 -33.69 12.42
N LEU A 11 26.35 -34.21 12.21
CA LEU A 11 27.52 -33.39 11.88
C LEU A 11 27.40 -32.68 10.52
N ILE A 12 26.57 -33.23 9.59
CA ILE A 12 26.34 -32.61 8.28
C ILE A 12 25.09 -31.73 8.31
N ILE A 13 24.00 -32.20 8.92
CA ILE A 13 22.73 -31.48 8.91
C ILE A 13 22.79 -30.18 9.73
N LEU A 14 23.47 -30.21 10.89
CA LEU A 14 23.53 -29.02 11.76
C LEU A 14 24.24 -27.81 11.09
N PRO A 15 25.43 -27.97 10.48
CA PRO A 15 26.06 -26.85 9.76
C PRO A 15 25.20 -26.36 8.58
N LEU A 16 24.58 -27.26 7.82
CA LEU A 16 23.70 -26.88 6.69
C LEU A 16 22.49 -26.09 7.20
N PHE A 17 21.89 -26.49 8.30
CA PHE A 17 20.80 -25.76 8.93
C PHE A 17 21.24 -24.37 9.40
N ILE A 18 22.42 -24.28 10.06
CA ILE A 18 22.98 -22.99 10.51
C ILE A 18 23.22 -22.07 9.29
N ILE A 19 23.80 -22.60 8.22
CA ILE A 19 24.03 -21.84 6.99
C ILE A 19 22.68 -21.36 6.41
N ALA A 20 21.68 -22.23 6.33
CA ALA A 20 20.34 -21.87 5.83
C ALA A 20 19.70 -20.75 6.67
N VAL A 21 19.84 -20.81 8.00
CA VAL A 21 19.34 -19.76 8.91
C VAL A 21 20.10 -18.45 8.71
N ILE A 22 21.42 -18.51 8.55
CA ILE A 22 22.23 -17.31 8.26
C ILE A 22 21.82 -16.68 6.92
N VAL A 23 21.72 -17.49 5.87
CA VAL A 23 21.30 -17.03 4.54
C VAL A 23 19.90 -16.42 4.61
N TYR A 24 18.95 -17.11 5.26
CA TYR A 24 17.59 -16.59 5.46
C TYR A 24 17.61 -15.24 6.18
N THR A 25 18.36 -15.10 7.27
CA THR A 25 18.44 -13.84 8.02
C THR A 25 19.07 -12.71 7.21
N LEU A 26 20.08 -12.99 6.40
CA LEU A 26 20.74 -12.00 5.56
C LEU A 26 19.84 -11.53 4.40
N ILE A 27 19.22 -12.45 3.67
CA ILE A 27 18.39 -12.10 2.51
C ILE A 27 17.05 -11.45 2.88
N THR A 28 16.57 -11.71 4.10
CA THR A 28 15.31 -11.13 4.59
C THR A 28 15.51 -9.86 5.43
N GLN A 29 16.72 -9.33 5.51
CA GLN A 29 16.95 -8.08 6.24
C GLN A 29 16.25 -6.91 5.57
N PRO A 30 15.56 -6.02 6.33
CA PRO A 30 15.16 -4.72 5.82
C PRO A 30 16.38 -3.93 5.33
N LYS A 31 16.23 -3.26 4.20
CA LYS A 31 17.33 -2.43 3.66
C LYS A 31 17.59 -1.26 4.62
N LYS A 32 18.86 -1.01 4.94
CA LYS A 32 19.25 0.23 5.59
C LYS A 32 19.17 1.35 4.57
N LEU A 33 18.55 2.44 4.97
CA LEU A 33 18.27 3.54 4.06
C LEU A 33 19.22 4.69 4.28
N THR A 34 19.62 5.31 3.18
CA THR A 34 20.45 6.52 3.20
C THR A 34 19.57 7.69 3.65
N PRO A 35 20.04 8.54 4.57
CA PRO A 35 19.35 9.78 4.89
C PRO A 35 19.13 10.62 3.62
N ILE A 36 17.94 11.18 3.48
CA ILE A 36 17.61 12.03 2.34
C ILE A 36 18.03 13.45 2.68
N ASP A 37 18.70 14.11 1.73
CA ASP A 37 19.02 15.52 1.84
C ASP A 37 17.75 16.37 1.61
N LEU A 38 17.24 16.92 2.68
CA LEU A 38 16.04 17.80 2.66
C LEU A 38 16.37 19.26 2.30
N SER A 39 17.64 19.63 2.23
CA SER A 39 18.06 21.04 2.08
C SER A 39 17.54 21.70 0.81
N LEU A 40 17.27 20.91 -0.23
CA LEU A 40 16.77 21.37 -1.52
C LEU A 40 15.24 21.30 -1.66
N LEU A 41 14.53 20.70 -0.70
CA LEU A 41 13.10 20.50 -0.77
C LEU A 41 12.37 21.68 -0.08
N LYS A 42 11.52 22.36 -0.84
CA LYS A 42 10.58 23.35 -0.31
C LYS A 42 9.20 22.70 -0.20
N ALA A 43 8.60 22.76 0.99
CA ALA A 43 7.29 22.20 1.25
C ALA A 43 6.19 22.93 0.47
N ASN A 44 5.25 22.14 -0.07
CA ASN A 44 4.02 22.63 -0.69
C ASN A 44 2.82 21.89 -0.06
N LEU A 45 2.09 22.56 0.83
CA LEU A 45 0.95 21.98 1.55
C LEU A 45 -0.21 21.62 0.61
N ASP A 46 -0.45 22.42 -0.42
CA ASP A 46 -1.52 22.14 -1.39
C ASP A 46 -1.22 20.87 -2.20
N ASN A 47 0.04 20.71 -2.62
CA ASN A 47 0.47 19.47 -3.27
C ASN A 47 0.40 18.29 -2.28
N GLY A 48 0.84 18.47 -1.04
CA GLY A 48 0.75 17.45 0.00
C GLY A 48 -0.70 16.97 0.23
N LYS A 49 -1.67 17.90 0.24
CA LYS A 49 -3.09 17.56 0.29
C LYS A 49 -3.55 16.77 -0.95
N LYS A 50 -3.13 17.17 -2.15
CA LYS A 50 -3.45 16.44 -3.38
C LYS A 50 -2.89 15.02 -3.35
N VAL A 51 -1.64 14.85 -2.94
CA VAL A 51 -1.01 13.53 -2.78
C VAL A 51 -1.74 12.69 -1.75
N PHE A 52 -2.13 13.27 -0.60
CA PHE A 52 -2.92 12.60 0.44
C PHE A 52 -4.26 12.06 -0.10
N LEU A 53 -4.98 12.88 -0.87
CA LEU A 53 -6.25 12.49 -1.48
C LEU A 53 -6.05 11.42 -2.57
N ALA A 54 -5.11 11.65 -3.49
CA ALA A 54 -4.82 10.71 -4.57
C ALA A 54 -4.37 9.34 -4.05
N SER A 55 -3.60 9.31 -2.94
CA SER A 55 -3.13 8.07 -2.31
C SER A 55 -4.17 7.42 -1.39
N GLY A 56 -5.31 8.05 -1.14
CA GLY A 56 -6.43 7.49 -0.39
C GLY A 56 -6.09 7.07 1.05
N CYS A 57 -5.15 7.75 1.72
CA CYS A 57 -4.70 7.40 3.06
C CYS A 57 -5.87 7.28 4.06
N ASN A 58 -6.81 8.22 3.99
CA ASN A 58 -8.00 8.24 4.84
C ASN A 58 -8.98 7.10 4.52
N SER A 59 -9.04 6.58 3.29
CA SER A 59 -9.94 5.48 2.93
C SER A 59 -9.73 4.22 3.77
N CYS A 60 -8.52 4.02 4.29
CA CYS A 60 -8.16 2.88 5.13
C CYS A 60 -7.95 3.25 6.59
N HIS A 61 -7.49 4.48 6.89
CA HIS A 61 -7.00 4.84 8.23
C HIS A 61 -7.96 5.69 9.07
N ILE A 62 -9.14 6.05 8.57
CA ILE A 62 -10.23 6.58 9.43
C ILE A 62 -10.94 5.44 10.15
N SER A 63 -11.56 5.72 11.31
CA SER A 63 -12.45 4.77 11.97
C SER A 63 -13.73 4.55 11.13
N GLU A 64 -14.30 3.35 11.19
CA GLU A 64 -15.60 3.10 10.58
C GLU A 64 -16.67 4.02 11.21
N GLY A 65 -17.42 4.73 10.36
CA GLY A 65 -18.47 5.66 10.77
C GLY A 65 -17.97 7.03 11.26
N SER A 66 -16.67 7.34 11.13
CA SER A 66 -16.16 8.67 11.46
C SER A 66 -16.57 9.71 10.41
N ASP A 67 -17.10 10.83 10.86
CA ASP A 67 -17.40 11.99 10.01
C ASP A 67 -16.14 12.81 9.70
N ASN A 68 -15.08 12.65 10.49
CA ASN A 68 -13.83 13.38 10.30
C ASN A 68 -12.87 12.60 9.41
N LYS A 69 -12.80 12.96 8.13
CA LYS A 69 -11.95 12.33 7.11
C LYS A 69 -10.44 12.54 7.31
N TYR A 70 -10.07 13.43 8.21
CA TYR A 70 -8.68 13.78 8.50
C TYR A 70 -8.18 13.21 9.83
N LEU A 71 -9.05 12.54 10.60
CA LEU A 71 -8.68 11.87 11.84
C LEU A 71 -8.34 10.40 11.59
N LEU A 72 -7.05 10.11 11.50
CA LEU A 72 -6.53 8.83 11.02
C LEU A 72 -6.31 7.83 12.16
N THR A 73 -7.36 7.56 12.91
CA THR A 73 -7.40 6.70 14.09
C THR A 73 -7.10 5.23 13.78
N GLY A 74 -7.37 4.77 12.54
CA GLY A 74 -7.26 3.37 12.16
C GLY A 74 -8.44 2.51 12.60
N GLY A 75 -8.18 1.23 12.84
CA GLY A 75 -9.17 0.27 13.34
C GLY A 75 -9.98 -0.45 12.27
N GLN A 76 -9.97 -0.01 11.01
CA GLN A 76 -10.65 -0.71 9.92
C GLN A 76 -10.05 -2.11 9.69
N LYS A 77 -10.92 -3.11 9.50
CA LYS A 77 -10.54 -4.51 9.31
C LYS A 77 -10.63 -4.92 7.85
N PHE A 78 -9.57 -5.56 7.37
CA PHE A 78 -9.45 -6.10 6.01
C PHE A 78 -9.31 -7.62 6.09
N PHE A 79 -10.38 -8.32 5.76
CA PHE A 79 -10.42 -9.78 5.75
C PHE A 79 -9.75 -10.30 4.48
N THR A 80 -8.87 -11.27 4.63
CA THR A 80 -8.13 -11.89 3.52
C THR A 80 -7.95 -13.40 3.77
N ASN A 81 -7.44 -14.11 2.76
CA ASN A 81 -7.06 -15.52 2.93
C ASN A 81 -5.85 -15.72 3.86
N PHE A 82 -5.16 -14.64 4.24
CA PHE A 82 -4.01 -14.65 5.15
C PHE A 82 -4.41 -14.35 6.59
N GLY A 83 -5.68 -14.05 6.84
CA GLY A 83 -6.22 -13.55 8.09
C GLY A 83 -6.72 -12.11 7.99
N THR A 84 -6.86 -11.45 9.12
CA THR A 84 -7.40 -10.09 9.23
C THR A 84 -6.28 -9.09 9.46
N PHE A 85 -6.13 -8.17 8.51
CA PHE A 85 -5.31 -6.98 8.71
C PHE A 85 -6.14 -5.88 9.36
N VAL A 86 -5.53 -5.09 10.23
CA VAL A 86 -6.17 -3.93 10.87
C VAL A 86 -5.34 -2.69 10.51
N ALA A 87 -6.00 -1.64 10.00
CA ALA A 87 -5.33 -0.37 9.73
C ALA A 87 -4.83 0.23 11.06
N PRO A 88 -3.56 0.59 11.18
CA PRO A 88 -3.04 1.21 12.39
C PRO A 88 -3.52 2.66 12.53
N ASN A 89 -3.46 3.19 13.75
CA ASN A 89 -3.51 4.62 14.01
C ASN A 89 -2.25 5.28 13.40
N ILE A 90 -2.46 6.21 12.47
CA ILE A 90 -1.40 7.00 11.83
C ILE A 90 -1.64 8.50 12.02
N SER A 91 -2.42 8.88 13.02
CA SER A 91 -2.63 10.27 13.42
C SER A 91 -1.34 10.90 13.99
N ASN A 92 -1.39 12.18 14.33
CA ASN A 92 -0.26 12.87 14.97
C ASN A 92 -0.11 12.58 16.48
N SER A 93 -0.78 11.55 17.02
CA SER A 93 -0.46 11.06 18.36
C SER A 93 1.00 10.60 18.44
N LYS A 94 1.70 11.04 19.48
CA LYS A 94 3.09 10.65 19.72
C LYS A 94 3.20 9.24 20.30
N GLU A 95 2.17 8.78 20.99
CA GLU A 95 2.14 7.48 21.68
C GLU A 95 1.51 6.40 20.81
N HIS A 96 0.38 6.69 20.18
CA HIS A 96 -0.41 5.69 19.46
C HIS A 96 -0.40 5.83 17.94
N GLY A 97 0.08 6.97 17.42
CA GLY A 97 0.18 7.28 16.00
C GLY A 97 1.63 7.40 15.51
N ILE A 98 1.82 8.27 14.53
CA ILE A 98 3.14 8.54 13.91
C ILE A 98 3.67 9.96 14.24
N GLY A 99 3.11 10.63 15.26
CA GLY A 99 3.47 11.99 15.64
C GLY A 99 4.91 12.17 16.13
N SER A 100 5.54 11.09 16.61
CA SER A 100 6.96 11.07 17.03
C SER A 100 7.94 10.77 15.90
N TRP A 101 7.47 10.40 14.70
CA TRP A 101 8.32 10.05 13.57
C TRP A 101 9.05 11.28 13.02
N ASN A 102 10.26 11.06 12.52
CA ASN A 102 10.94 12.01 11.65
C ASN A 102 10.62 11.73 10.17
N PHE A 103 11.11 12.58 9.26
CA PHE A 103 10.86 12.40 7.83
C PHE A 103 11.42 11.07 7.29
N SER A 104 12.59 10.65 7.75
CA SER A 104 13.18 9.39 7.29
C SER A 104 12.31 8.19 7.67
N ASP A 105 11.70 8.19 8.86
CA ASP A 105 10.76 7.14 9.29
C ASP A 105 9.54 7.08 8.38
N PHE A 106 8.96 8.24 8.08
CA PHE A 106 7.82 8.35 7.17
C PHE A 106 8.18 7.91 5.75
N TYR A 107 9.28 8.44 5.21
CA TYR A 107 9.77 8.08 3.87
C TYR A 107 10.03 6.58 3.74
N ASN A 108 10.69 5.99 4.72
CA ASN A 108 11.00 4.56 4.73
C ASN A 108 9.74 3.69 4.80
N SER A 109 8.73 4.16 5.52
CA SER A 109 7.46 3.45 5.57
C SER A 109 6.75 3.45 4.21
N ILE A 110 6.73 4.58 3.53
CA ILE A 110 6.09 4.76 2.21
C ILE A 110 6.87 4.01 1.11
N LYS A 111 8.16 4.27 0.97
CA LYS A 111 8.99 3.74 -0.13
C LYS A 111 9.31 2.25 0.02
N PHE A 112 9.54 1.81 1.24
CA PHE A 112 10.13 0.48 1.47
C PHE A 112 9.29 -0.41 2.38
N GLY A 113 8.16 0.09 2.86
CA GLY A 113 7.32 -0.66 3.79
C GLY A 113 8.13 -1.12 5.01
N GLN A 114 8.87 -0.18 5.64
CA GLN A 114 9.73 -0.45 6.78
C GLN A 114 9.36 0.45 7.97
N SER A 115 9.25 -0.14 9.14
CA SER A 115 8.99 0.60 10.39
C SER A 115 10.25 1.31 10.90
N PRO A 116 10.12 2.32 11.79
CA PRO A 116 11.25 2.95 12.47
C PRO A 116 12.12 1.94 13.26
N LEU A 117 11.51 0.83 13.69
CA LEU A 117 12.23 -0.26 14.38
C LEU A 117 12.96 -1.22 13.45
N GLY A 118 12.92 -0.97 12.13
CA GLY A 118 13.56 -1.82 11.13
C GLY A 118 12.79 -3.12 10.85
N GLU A 119 11.48 -3.15 11.06
CA GLU A 119 10.64 -4.28 10.71
C GLU A 119 9.97 -4.07 9.34
N HIS A 120 9.69 -5.17 8.62
CA HIS A 120 8.87 -5.09 7.42
C HIS A 120 7.41 -4.84 7.76
N TYR A 121 6.75 -3.94 7.02
CA TYR A 121 5.29 -3.88 6.99
C TYR A 121 4.72 -4.96 6.09
N PHE A 122 3.50 -5.43 6.40
CA PHE A 122 2.76 -6.33 5.53
C PHE A 122 2.29 -5.61 4.27
N PRO A 123 2.24 -6.30 3.11
CA PRO A 123 1.86 -5.69 1.83
C PRO A 123 0.34 -5.42 1.69
N ALA A 124 -0.40 -5.43 2.80
CA ALA A 124 -1.71 -4.81 2.91
C ALA A 124 -1.60 -3.27 2.92
N PHE A 125 -0.46 -2.73 3.32
CA PHE A 125 -0.04 -1.37 3.07
C PHE A 125 0.61 -1.31 1.67
N PRO A 126 0.09 -0.50 0.71
CA PRO A 126 0.47 -0.59 -0.70
C PRO A 126 1.82 0.07 -1.04
N TYR A 127 2.84 -0.14 -0.19
CA TYR A 127 4.17 0.40 -0.43
C TYR A 127 4.80 -0.12 -1.73
N ASN A 128 4.30 -1.23 -2.26
CA ASN A 128 4.73 -1.72 -3.57
C ASN A 128 4.37 -0.77 -4.72
N SER A 129 3.28 -0.03 -4.58
CA SER A 129 2.92 1.08 -5.47
C SER A 129 3.62 2.37 -5.04
N TYR A 130 3.57 2.70 -3.76
CA TYR A 130 4.12 3.94 -3.22
C TYR A 130 5.64 4.07 -3.35
N GLN A 131 6.40 2.98 -3.54
CA GLN A 131 7.83 3.06 -3.85
C GLN A 131 8.13 3.91 -5.09
N HIS A 132 7.15 4.10 -5.97
CA HIS A 132 7.24 4.89 -7.19
C HIS A 132 6.85 6.36 -7.01
N MET A 133 6.41 6.76 -5.81
CA MET A 133 6.16 8.18 -5.51
C MET A 133 7.43 9.00 -5.64
N ASP A 134 7.31 10.22 -6.16
CA ASP A 134 8.39 11.17 -6.18
C ASP A 134 8.78 11.58 -4.75
N ASP A 135 10.07 11.75 -4.51
CA ASP A 135 10.58 12.13 -3.18
C ASP A 135 10.02 13.50 -2.72
N LYS A 136 9.79 14.40 -3.69
CA LYS A 136 9.15 15.69 -3.45
C LYS A 136 7.71 15.53 -2.98
N ASP A 137 6.95 14.65 -3.61
CA ASP A 137 5.56 14.36 -3.23
C ASP A 137 5.47 13.72 -1.84
N ILE A 138 6.41 12.83 -1.49
CA ILE A 138 6.47 12.27 -0.13
C ILE A 138 6.80 13.36 0.90
N TYR A 139 7.68 14.31 0.56
CA TYR A 139 8.01 15.42 1.46
C TYR A 139 6.82 16.37 1.66
N ASP A 140 6.10 16.69 0.59
CA ASP A 140 4.90 17.51 0.64
C ASP A 140 3.79 16.82 1.44
N LEU A 141 3.58 15.51 1.20
CA LEU A 141 2.67 14.68 1.97
C LEU A 141 3.02 14.67 3.46
N TRP A 142 4.30 14.49 3.82
CA TRP A 142 4.78 14.55 5.19
C TRP A 142 4.48 15.89 5.85
N THR A 143 4.73 16.99 5.12
CA THR A 143 4.49 18.33 5.64
C THR A 143 3.01 18.59 5.85
N TYR A 144 2.16 18.16 4.91
CA TYR A 144 0.71 18.20 5.05
C TYR A 144 0.24 17.32 6.22
N TRP A 145 0.79 16.12 6.37
CA TRP A 145 0.46 15.19 7.46
C TRP A 145 0.64 15.82 8.84
N LYS A 146 1.66 16.63 9.04
CA LYS A 146 1.90 17.35 10.30
C LYS A 146 0.80 18.35 10.66
N THR A 147 -0.07 18.71 9.74
CA THR A 147 -1.23 19.59 9.99
C THR A 147 -2.48 18.81 10.41
N LEU A 148 -2.46 17.47 10.29
CA LEU A 148 -3.61 16.64 10.61
C LEU A 148 -3.80 16.49 12.13
N PRO A 149 -5.03 16.18 12.60
CA PRO A 149 -5.29 16.03 14.02
C PRO A 149 -4.60 14.81 14.64
N SER A 150 -4.50 14.82 15.95
CA SER A 150 -4.03 13.72 16.81
C SER A 150 -5.21 12.94 17.35
N ASP A 151 -5.03 11.63 17.55
CA ASP A 151 -5.99 10.75 18.20
C ASP A 151 -5.27 9.73 19.08
N GLU A 152 -5.65 9.62 20.34
CA GLU A 152 -4.98 8.77 21.32
C GLU A 152 -5.54 7.34 21.40
N THR A 153 -6.31 6.90 20.39
CA THR A 153 -6.81 5.53 20.33
C THR A 153 -5.67 4.56 20.07
N PRO A 154 -5.45 3.55 20.92
CA PRO A 154 -4.39 2.55 20.70
C PRO A 154 -4.59 1.75 19.42
N GLY A 155 -3.51 1.49 18.71
CA GLY A 155 -3.51 0.61 17.54
C GLY A 155 -3.90 -0.82 17.89
N GLN A 156 -4.55 -1.51 16.95
CA GLN A 156 -4.91 -2.93 17.09
C GLN A 156 -3.91 -3.80 16.33
N VAL A 157 -3.69 -5.02 16.83
CA VAL A 157 -2.81 -6.00 16.17
C VAL A 157 -3.56 -6.73 15.04
N HIS A 158 -2.80 -7.17 14.04
CA HIS A 158 -3.33 -8.05 13.00
C HIS A 158 -3.62 -9.44 13.57
N ASP A 159 -4.63 -10.12 13.03
CA ASP A 159 -4.94 -11.52 13.29
C ASP A 159 -4.65 -12.34 12.04
N LEU A 160 -3.41 -12.84 11.93
CA LEU A 160 -2.90 -13.52 10.73
C LEU A 160 -2.61 -14.99 11.02
N VAL A 161 -2.92 -15.85 10.05
CA VAL A 161 -2.65 -17.29 10.14
C VAL A 161 -1.18 -17.61 9.89
N PHE A 162 -0.66 -18.67 10.56
CA PHE A 162 0.68 -19.17 10.30
C PHE A 162 0.78 -19.76 8.88
N PRO A 163 1.87 -19.51 8.14
CA PRO A 163 3.11 -18.80 8.51
C PRO A 163 3.11 -17.29 8.13
N PHE A 164 1.98 -16.71 7.73
CA PHE A 164 1.85 -15.32 7.27
C PHE A 164 1.97 -14.30 8.41
N ASN A 165 1.82 -14.73 9.66
CA ASN A 165 2.08 -13.92 10.85
C ASN A 165 3.58 -13.71 11.15
N ILE A 166 4.48 -14.43 10.46
CA ILE A 166 5.93 -14.24 10.61
C ILE A 166 6.36 -13.05 9.74
N ARG A 167 6.42 -11.86 10.35
CA ARG A 167 6.75 -10.59 9.69
C ARG A 167 8.05 -10.66 8.88
N ARG A 168 9.04 -11.43 9.35
CA ARG A 168 10.33 -11.61 8.66
C ARG A 168 10.18 -12.23 7.27
N ASN A 169 9.18 -13.08 7.03
CA ASN A 169 8.90 -13.69 5.74
C ASN A 169 8.55 -12.66 4.65
N ILE A 170 8.14 -11.46 5.05
CA ILE A 170 7.87 -10.35 4.12
C ILE A 170 9.17 -9.92 3.37
N GLY A 171 10.35 -10.16 3.95
CA GLY A 171 11.60 -9.96 3.22
C GLY A 171 11.69 -10.81 1.96
N ILE A 172 11.26 -12.08 2.01
CA ILE A 172 11.18 -12.95 0.82
C ILE A 172 10.11 -12.43 -0.14
N TRP A 173 8.93 -12.05 0.39
CA TRP A 173 7.86 -11.49 -0.43
C TRP A 173 8.33 -10.25 -1.21
N LYS A 174 9.09 -9.36 -0.59
CA LYS A 174 9.67 -8.18 -1.25
C LYS A 174 10.64 -8.56 -2.37
N ILE A 175 11.48 -9.57 -2.16
CA ILE A 175 12.39 -10.08 -3.21
C ILE A 175 11.61 -10.60 -4.42
N LEU A 176 10.47 -11.25 -4.19
CA LEU A 176 9.66 -11.83 -5.26
C LEU A 176 8.80 -10.82 -6.00
N TYR A 177 8.25 -9.84 -5.29
CA TYR A 177 7.18 -8.98 -5.81
C TYR A 177 7.48 -7.49 -5.80
N MET A 178 8.36 -7.00 -4.93
CA MET A 178 8.79 -5.62 -4.91
C MET A 178 10.00 -5.45 -5.80
N LYS A 179 9.77 -5.27 -7.10
CA LYS A 179 10.84 -5.07 -8.08
C LYS A 179 11.04 -3.59 -8.34
N ASP A 180 12.30 -3.17 -8.34
CA ASP A 180 12.72 -1.78 -8.59
C ASP A 180 12.36 -1.26 -10.01
N LYS A 181 11.81 -2.13 -10.88
CA LYS A 181 11.53 -1.86 -12.29
C LYS A 181 10.10 -2.24 -12.68
N TYR A 182 9.11 -1.57 -12.10
CA TYR A 182 7.78 -1.55 -12.71
C TYR A 182 7.72 -0.49 -13.80
N PHE A 183 8.50 0.56 -13.64
CA PHE A 183 8.54 1.69 -14.51
C PHE A 183 9.95 1.86 -15.03
N ASP A 184 10.17 1.52 -16.29
CA ASP A 184 11.39 1.86 -16.98
C ASP A 184 11.26 3.33 -17.37
N GLN A 185 11.95 4.18 -16.59
CA GLN A 185 12.28 5.58 -16.88
C GLN A 185 11.12 6.49 -17.36
N THR A 186 10.86 7.55 -16.65
CA THR A 186 9.84 8.58 -16.92
C THR A 186 8.40 8.07 -17.01
N ILE A 187 7.85 7.79 -15.84
CA ILE A 187 6.40 7.57 -15.70
C ILE A 187 5.70 8.86 -16.12
N ASP A 188 4.82 8.78 -17.10
CA ASP A 188 3.94 9.90 -17.39
C ASP A 188 2.98 10.15 -16.23
N ARG A 189 2.42 11.35 -16.17
CA ARG A 189 1.57 11.78 -15.05
C ARG A 189 0.35 10.86 -14.86
N SER A 190 -0.22 10.32 -15.93
CA SER A 190 -1.40 9.44 -15.85
C SER A 190 -1.07 8.10 -15.20
N THR A 191 0.04 7.47 -15.60
CA THR A 191 0.56 6.25 -14.98
C THR A 191 0.92 6.50 -13.50
N TYR A 192 1.53 7.64 -13.19
CA TYR A 192 1.87 8.03 -11.83
C TYR A 192 0.63 8.15 -10.92
N LEU A 193 -0.43 8.80 -11.42
CA LEU A 193 -1.68 8.95 -10.68
C LEU A 193 -2.34 7.60 -10.39
N VAL A 194 -2.33 6.67 -11.34
CA VAL A 194 -3.06 5.39 -11.22
C VAL A 194 -2.25 4.32 -10.51
N GLU A 195 -0.96 4.17 -10.82
CA GLU A 195 -0.17 3.06 -10.32
C GLU A 195 0.64 3.41 -9.08
N ALA A 196 1.19 4.64 -8.99
CA ALA A 196 1.96 5.05 -7.82
C ALA A 196 1.07 5.62 -6.71
N LEU A 197 0.22 6.61 -7.00
CA LEU A 197 -0.61 7.26 -5.99
C LEU A 197 -1.90 6.48 -5.73
N GLY A 198 -2.74 6.32 -6.75
CA GLY A 198 -4.06 5.70 -6.64
C GLY A 198 -4.04 4.19 -6.41
N HIS A 199 -2.92 3.54 -6.71
CA HIS A 199 -2.68 2.09 -6.56
C HIS A 199 -3.88 1.21 -6.92
N CYS A 200 -4.60 1.58 -7.99
CA CYS A 200 -5.86 0.96 -8.41
C CYS A 200 -5.72 -0.57 -8.60
N ALA A 201 -4.56 -1.00 -9.10
CA ALA A 201 -4.23 -2.41 -9.29
C ALA A 201 -4.26 -3.24 -7.99
N GLU A 202 -4.04 -2.64 -6.83
CA GLU A 202 -4.04 -3.35 -5.54
C GLU A 202 -5.40 -3.98 -5.23
N CYS A 203 -6.49 -3.36 -5.69
CA CYS A 203 -7.84 -3.89 -5.59
C CYS A 203 -8.30 -4.57 -6.90
N HIS A 204 -8.01 -3.96 -8.04
CA HIS A 204 -8.55 -4.37 -9.34
C HIS A 204 -7.72 -5.44 -10.06
N THR A 205 -6.63 -5.94 -9.47
CA THR A 205 -5.85 -7.07 -10.00
C THR A 205 -5.91 -8.27 -9.06
N PRO A 206 -6.18 -9.49 -9.54
CA PRO A 206 -6.21 -10.67 -8.68
C PRO A 206 -4.82 -10.98 -8.11
N ARG A 207 -4.79 -11.62 -6.96
CA ARG A 207 -3.54 -12.06 -6.30
C ARG A 207 -3.32 -13.55 -6.43
N ASN A 208 -2.07 -13.96 -6.42
CA ASN A 208 -1.69 -15.36 -6.29
C ASN A 208 -1.72 -15.81 -4.82
N TYR A 209 -1.39 -17.10 -4.59
CA TYR A 209 -1.43 -17.72 -3.25
C TYR A 209 -0.44 -17.10 -2.23
N LEU A 210 0.58 -16.37 -2.69
CA LEU A 210 1.53 -15.64 -1.84
C LEU A 210 1.18 -14.15 -1.70
N GLY A 211 0.05 -13.72 -2.26
CA GLY A 211 -0.40 -12.33 -2.16
C GLY A 211 0.18 -11.38 -3.20
N GLY A 212 0.99 -11.84 -4.14
CA GLY A 212 1.50 -11.02 -5.24
C GLY A 212 0.45 -10.80 -6.33
N LEU A 213 0.44 -9.63 -6.96
CA LEU A 213 -0.46 -9.30 -8.06
C LEU A 213 -0.18 -10.15 -9.31
N LYS A 214 -1.22 -10.66 -9.96
CA LYS A 214 -1.13 -11.43 -11.21
C LYS A 214 -1.08 -10.48 -12.41
N LYS A 215 0.12 -10.17 -12.89
CA LYS A 215 0.33 -9.24 -14.01
C LYS A 215 -0.32 -9.66 -15.32
N SER A 216 -0.48 -10.96 -15.56
CA SER A 216 -1.12 -11.49 -16.78
C SER A 216 -2.62 -11.18 -16.89
N VAL A 217 -3.21 -10.68 -15.81
CA VAL A 217 -4.62 -10.27 -15.73
C VAL A 217 -4.71 -8.92 -15.02
N TRP A 218 -3.83 -8.00 -15.42
CA TRP A 218 -3.72 -6.66 -14.86
C TRP A 218 -5.04 -5.92 -14.94
N MET A 219 -5.49 -5.39 -13.82
CA MET A 219 -6.75 -4.64 -13.65
C MET A 219 -8.03 -5.33 -14.15
N LYS A 220 -7.99 -6.65 -14.37
CA LYS A 220 -9.17 -7.45 -14.80
C LYS A 220 -10.08 -7.89 -13.64
N GLY A 221 -9.99 -7.19 -12.51
CA GLY A 221 -10.85 -7.43 -11.35
C GLY A 221 -10.50 -8.72 -10.60
N GLY A 222 -11.33 -9.09 -9.64
CA GLY A 222 -11.07 -10.27 -8.82
C GLY A 222 -12.19 -10.63 -7.86
N ILE A 223 -11.95 -11.66 -7.05
CA ILE A 223 -12.84 -12.04 -5.97
C ILE A 223 -12.66 -11.05 -4.82
N ASN A 224 -13.77 -10.55 -4.28
CA ASN A 224 -13.72 -9.73 -3.09
C ASN A 224 -13.19 -10.57 -1.91
N PRO A 225 -12.11 -10.17 -1.24
CA PRO A 225 -11.55 -10.94 -0.12
C PRO A 225 -12.53 -11.17 1.03
N ARG A 226 -13.57 -10.35 1.16
CA ARG A 226 -14.66 -10.54 2.13
C ARG A 226 -15.61 -11.69 1.76
N GLY A 227 -15.36 -12.43 0.67
CA GLY A 227 -16.12 -13.58 0.25
C GLY A 227 -17.48 -13.29 -0.38
N LYS A 228 -17.90 -12.04 -0.49
CA LYS A 228 -19.14 -11.61 -1.14
C LYS A 228 -18.87 -10.66 -2.30
N GLY A 229 -19.35 -11.02 -3.49
CA GLY A 229 -19.23 -10.20 -4.70
C GLY A 229 -17.84 -10.27 -5.35
N LYS A 230 -17.69 -9.49 -6.41
CA LYS A 230 -16.45 -9.33 -7.18
C LYS A 230 -16.01 -7.88 -7.16
N ILE A 231 -14.71 -7.67 -7.17
CA ILE A 231 -14.13 -6.39 -7.53
C ILE A 231 -14.17 -6.34 -9.06
N PRO A 232 -14.81 -5.34 -9.67
CA PRO A 232 -14.97 -5.30 -11.12
C PRO A 232 -13.63 -5.13 -11.83
N SER A 233 -13.58 -5.58 -13.10
CA SER A 233 -12.53 -5.20 -14.02
C SER A 233 -12.65 -3.71 -14.34
N ILE A 234 -11.48 -3.04 -14.39
CA ILE A 234 -11.35 -1.68 -14.92
C ILE A 234 -10.46 -1.66 -16.18
N HIS A 235 -10.19 -2.85 -16.71
CA HIS A 235 -9.51 -3.00 -18.01
C HIS A 235 -10.46 -2.58 -19.13
N PRO A 236 -10.00 -1.86 -20.16
CA PRO A 236 -10.89 -1.28 -21.20
C PRO A 236 -11.70 -2.33 -21.97
N GLU A 237 -11.16 -3.54 -22.15
CA GLU A 237 -11.88 -4.64 -22.79
C GLU A 237 -13.18 -5.02 -22.06
N ASP A 238 -13.22 -4.87 -20.74
CA ASP A 238 -14.36 -5.26 -19.91
C ASP A 238 -15.20 -4.07 -19.48
N LEU A 239 -14.56 -2.94 -19.14
CA LEU A 239 -15.20 -1.73 -18.63
C LEU A 239 -16.12 -1.09 -19.69
N LYS A 240 -15.63 -0.92 -20.93
CA LYS A 240 -16.35 -0.37 -22.09
C LYS A 240 -16.98 1.01 -21.89
N TRP A 241 -16.48 1.77 -20.95
CA TRP A 241 -16.90 3.14 -20.68
C TRP A 241 -16.10 4.12 -21.53
N THR A 242 -16.71 5.23 -21.88
CA THR A 242 -16.04 6.37 -22.51
C THR A 242 -15.19 7.11 -21.47
N LYS A 243 -14.33 7.99 -21.94
CA LYS A 243 -13.52 8.86 -21.09
C LYS A 243 -14.40 9.72 -20.18
N GLU A 244 -15.45 10.30 -20.75
CA GLU A 244 -16.41 11.16 -20.05
C GLU A 244 -17.15 10.38 -18.95
N GLU A 245 -17.55 9.15 -19.22
CA GLU A 245 -18.22 8.30 -18.24
C GLU A 245 -17.30 7.91 -17.08
N ILE A 246 -16.01 7.63 -17.36
CA ILE A 246 -15.02 7.39 -16.30
C ILE A 246 -14.80 8.64 -15.46
N MET A 247 -14.67 9.81 -16.10
CA MET A 247 -14.48 11.09 -15.39
C MET A 247 -15.70 11.42 -14.53
N GLU A 248 -16.91 11.23 -15.06
CA GLU A 248 -18.17 11.44 -14.31
C GLU A 248 -18.23 10.51 -13.10
N TYR A 249 -17.96 9.21 -13.29
CA TYR A 249 -17.93 8.25 -12.18
C TYR A 249 -16.91 8.63 -11.09
N LEU A 250 -15.72 9.07 -11.47
CA LEU A 250 -14.68 9.50 -10.52
C LEU A 250 -15.01 10.83 -9.84
N SER A 251 -15.94 11.61 -10.38
CA SER A 251 -16.41 12.88 -9.83
C SER A 251 -17.63 12.73 -8.94
N SER A 252 -18.66 12.02 -9.42
CA SER A 252 -19.97 11.93 -8.76
C SER A 252 -20.25 10.59 -8.09
N GLY A 253 -19.59 9.52 -8.55
CA GLY A 253 -19.84 8.15 -8.12
C GLY A 253 -21.00 7.47 -8.86
N PHE A 254 -21.62 8.12 -9.88
CA PHE A 254 -22.65 7.49 -10.70
C PHE A 254 -22.03 6.70 -11.85
N THR A 255 -22.53 5.49 -12.06
CA THR A 255 -22.20 4.69 -13.25
C THR A 255 -23.02 5.17 -14.44
N PRO A 256 -22.63 4.81 -15.70
CA PRO A 256 -23.44 5.11 -16.88
C PRO A 256 -24.87 4.57 -16.81
N ASP A 257 -25.10 3.51 -16.05
CA ASP A 257 -26.41 2.91 -15.82
C ASP A 257 -27.19 3.55 -14.66
N TYR A 258 -26.71 4.70 -14.14
CA TYR A 258 -27.30 5.43 -13.02
C TYR A 258 -27.31 4.66 -11.70
N ASP A 259 -26.44 3.67 -11.54
CA ASP A 259 -26.17 3.04 -10.24
C ASP A 259 -25.14 3.85 -9.47
N MET A 260 -25.05 3.65 -8.16
CA MET A 260 -24.14 4.40 -7.29
C MET A 260 -22.94 3.54 -6.88
N VAL A 261 -21.79 4.21 -6.78
CA VAL A 261 -20.58 3.62 -6.21
C VAL A 261 -20.85 3.06 -4.82
N GLY A 262 -20.36 1.84 -4.56
CA GLY A 262 -20.52 1.15 -3.29
C GLY A 262 -19.23 0.67 -2.65
N GLY A 263 -19.32 0.21 -1.43
CA GLY A 263 -18.21 -0.41 -0.70
C GLY A 263 -17.00 0.53 -0.52
N LYS A 264 -15.80 -0.02 -0.66
CA LYS A 264 -14.56 0.76 -0.50
C LYS A 264 -14.32 1.75 -1.63
N MET A 265 -14.89 1.51 -2.81
CA MET A 265 -14.73 2.44 -3.93
C MET A 265 -15.42 3.79 -3.65
N ALA A 266 -16.44 3.85 -2.80
CA ALA A 266 -17.07 5.11 -2.40
C ALA A 266 -16.06 6.08 -1.76
N SER A 267 -15.20 5.59 -0.85
CA SER A 267 -14.15 6.42 -0.25
C SER A 267 -13.09 6.85 -1.27
N VAL A 268 -12.81 6.00 -2.27
CA VAL A 268 -11.86 6.34 -3.34
C VAL A 268 -12.43 7.45 -4.21
N VAL A 269 -13.69 7.34 -4.66
CA VAL A 269 -14.36 8.38 -5.43
C VAL A 269 -14.45 9.68 -4.65
N GLU A 270 -14.80 9.63 -3.37
CA GLU A 270 -14.85 10.81 -2.50
C GLU A 270 -13.52 11.58 -2.46
N ASN A 271 -12.39 10.87 -2.47
CA ASN A 271 -11.06 11.48 -2.52
C ASN A 271 -10.72 12.00 -3.92
N ILE A 272 -10.91 11.17 -4.95
CA ILE A 272 -10.57 11.50 -6.34
C ILE A 272 -11.44 12.66 -6.87
N SER A 273 -12.69 12.78 -6.42
CA SER A 273 -13.57 13.90 -6.79
C SER A 273 -13.02 15.28 -6.39
N GLN A 274 -12.14 15.32 -5.38
CA GLN A 274 -11.48 16.55 -4.90
C GLN A 274 -10.21 16.91 -5.69
N LEU A 275 -9.74 16.05 -6.59
CA LEU A 275 -8.64 16.35 -7.51
C LEU A 275 -9.13 17.25 -8.65
N SER A 276 -8.20 17.78 -9.44
CA SER A 276 -8.55 18.58 -10.60
C SER A 276 -9.22 17.75 -11.70
N ASP A 277 -9.99 18.41 -12.57
CA ASP A 277 -10.56 17.76 -13.75
C ASP A 277 -9.47 17.14 -14.63
N LEU A 278 -8.33 17.81 -14.76
CA LEU A 278 -7.17 17.30 -15.47
C LEU A 278 -6.62 16.02 -14.85
N ASP A 279 -6.51 15.92 -13.51
CA ASP A 279 -6.04 14.68 -12.88
C ASP A 279 -7.04 13.53 -13.11
N ARG A 280 -8.36 13.78 -13.07
CA ARG A 280 -9.38 12.77 -13.40
C ARG A 280 -9.34 12.37 -14.87
N GLU A 281 -9.14 13.33 -15.77
CA GLU A 281 -8.94 13.08 -17.19
C GLU A 281 -7.73 12.17 -17.45
N LEU A 282 -6.59 12.46 -16.81
CA LEU A 282 -5.39 11.64 -16.93
C LEU A 282 -5.57 10.22 -16.37
N ILE A 283 -6.36 10.06 -15.29
CA ILE A 283 -6.73 8.73 -14.78
C ILE A 283 -7.56 7.98 -15.82
N ALA A 284 -8.57 8.64 -16.43
CA ALA A 284 -9.39 8.04 -17.47
C ALA A 284 -8.57 7.64 -18.71
N ASP A 285 -7.65 8.51 -19.16
CA ASP A 285 -6.74 8.22 -20.27
C ASP A 285 -5.85 6.99 -19.98
N TYR A 286 -5.36 6.85 -18.75
CA TYR A 286 -4.61 5.66 -18.37
C TYR A 286 -5.46 4.40 -18.48
N LEU A 287 -6.68 4.41 -17.91
CA LEU A 287 -7.58 3.24 -17.90
C LEU A 287 -7.97 2.80 -19.31
N LEU A 288 -8.12 3.73 -20.26
CA LEU A 288 -8.48 3.42 -21.65
C LEU A 288 -7.31 2.88 -22.49
N ARG A 289 -6.06 3.02 -22.04
CA ARG A 289 -4.86 2.55 -22.76
C ARG A 289 -4.16 1.34 -22.15
N ILE A 290 -4.71 0.74 -21.09
CA ILE A 290 -4.17 -0.50 -20.48
C ILE A 290 -4.19 -1.61 -21.54
N GLU A 291 -3.03 -2.28 -21.72
CA GLU A 291 -2.86 -3.43 -22.62
C GLU A 291 -2.90 -4.77 -21.88
#